data_d8fda1cce530cb845c25ad447cea564f
#
_entry.id   d8fda1cce530cb845c25ad447cea564f
#
_cell.length_a   1.000
_cell.length_b   1.000
_cell.length_c   1.000
_cell.angle_alpha   90.00
_cell.angle_beta   90.00
_cell.angle_gamma   90.00
#
_symmetry.space_group_name_H-M   'P 1'
#
loop_
_entity.id
_entity.type
_entity.pdbx_description
1 polymer ?
#
loop_
_entity_poly.entity_id
_entity_poly.type
_entity_poly.pdbx_seq_one_letter_code
_entity_poly.pdbx_strand_id
1 'polypeptide(L)'
;MEGYSSDTIFREVSGLTLRTTEDRWPSILRLVAHQMRNPTSLIAGYAEMLASDEIQRDVGRREQILGEIRQSLRELNRLAVELQEGSRAEAGRLPMRRGPMAVSSLIKETLLSAAPLCAYRKARLALSTRAGPIGGHVVGDRFYLKLCLVNLIDNAAKYGKAGGQIRVGTEARGRSIELRVADDGGGLGPNAAELFAPFAQGADTREGLGLGLTLVKAIVEAHRGSMTWKSGKGSYVGFTLPWSPN
;
A
#
# COMPACT_ATOMS: atom_id res chain seq x y z
N MET A 1 -26.69 25.08 6.04
CA MET A 1 -25.70 24.16 5.46
C MET A 1 -25.15 23.36 6.62
N GLU A 2 -25.76 22.21 6.90
CA GLU A 2 -25.29 21.31 7.97
C GLU A 2 -24.06 20.57 7.45
N GLY A 3 -22.92 20.84 8.09
CA GLY A 3 -21.69 20.14 7.80
C GLY A 3 -21.78 18.70 8.27
N TYR A 4 -21.86 17.75 7.36
CA TYR A 4 -21.69 16.35 7.67
C TYR A 4 -20.29 16.12 8.24
N SER A 5 -20.24 15.74 9.52
CA SER A 5 -18.99 15.38 10.18
C SER A 5 -18.39 14.15 9.52
N SER A 6 -17.06 14.14 9.34
CA SER A 6 -16.30 12.98 8.85
C SER A 6 -16.66 11.68 9.59
N ASP A 7 -17.04 11.77 10.87
CA ASP A 7 -17.42 10.62 11.71
C ASP A 7 -18.73 9.95 11.29
N THR A 8 -19.66 10.71 10.70
CA THR A 8 -20.95 10.18 10.22
C THR A 8 -20.74 9.31 8.98
N ILE A 9 -19.86 9.74 8.05
CA ILE A 9 -19.55 9.01 6.83
C ILE A 9 -18.88 7.68 7.14
N PHE A 10 -17.93 7.67 8.11
CA PHE A 10 -17.21 6.45 8.49
C PHE A 10 -18.09 5.43 9.24
N ARG A 11 -19.03 5.89 10.07
CA ARG A 11 -20.01 4.99 10.71
C ARG A 11 -20.93 4.31 9.69
N GLU A 12 -21.36 5.03 8.65
CA GLU A 12 -22.18 4.45 7.58
C GLU A 12 -21.41 3.39 6.76
N VAL A 13 -20.12 3.62 6.46
CA VAL A 13 -19.31 2.66 5.69
C VAL A 13 -18.93 1.43 6.51
N SER A 14 -18.70 1.57 7.83
CA SER A 14 -18.36 0.45 8.74
C SER A 14 -19.58 -0.40 9.13
N GLY A 15 -20.79 0.14 9.03
CA GLY A 15 -22.05 -0.55 9.36
C GLY A 15 -22.71 -1.27 8.18
N LEU A 16 -22.09 -1.31 7.00
CA LEU A 16 -22.61 -1.96 5.79
C LEU A 16 -22.46 -3.48 5.84
N THR A 17 -23.26 -4.10 6.71
CA THR A 17 -23.56 -5.53 6.63
C THR A 17 -24.39 -5.81 5.38
N LEU A 18 -23.80 -6.47 4.39
CA LEU A 18 -24.46 -7.21 3.28
C LEU A 18 -25.69 -6.54 2.64
N ARG A 19 -25.52 -5.38 2.02
CA ARG A 19 -26.44 -4.91 0.99
C ARG A 19 -25.82 -5.13 -0.39
N THR A 20 -26.67 -5.27 -1.44
CA THR A 20 -26.28 -5.60 -2.81
C THR A 20 -25.18 -4.66 -3.33
N THR A 21 -24.39 -5.13 -4.30
CA THR A 21 -23.27 -4.38 -4.91
C THR A 21 -23.68 -2.97 -5.37
N GLU A 22 -24.90 -2.79 -5.80
CA GLU A 22 -25.45 -1.51 -6.27
C GLU A 22 -25.58 -0.45 -5.17
N ASP A 23 -25.88 -0.83 -3.93
CA ASP A 23 -26.01 0.10 -2.79
C ASP A 23 -24.64 0.59 -2.26
N ARG A 24 -23.55 -0.05 -2.65
CA ARG A 24 -22.19 0.27 -2.18
C ARG A 24 -21.54 1.42 -2.96
N TRP A 25 -21.83 1.58 -4.25
CA TRP A 25 -21.17 2.55 -5.12
C TRP A 25 -21.24 4.01 -4.65
N PRO A 26 -22.38 4.55 -4.16
CA PRO A 26 -22.45 5.92 -3.68
C PRO A 26 -21.49 6.18 -2.51
N SER A 27 -21.39 5.23 -1.57
CA SER A 27 -20.48 5.34 -0.42
C SER A 27 -19.01 5.25 -0.82
N ILE A 28 -18.69 4.35 -1.75
CA ILE A 28 -17.35 4.20 -2.33
C ILE A 28 -16.93 5.49 -3.04
N LEU A 29 -17.77 6.01 -3.93
CA LEU A 29 -17.48 7.25 -4.66
C LEU A 29 -17.28 8.44 -3.73
N ARG A 30 -18.06 8.52 -2.65
CA ARG A 30 -17.92 9.56 -1.63
C ARG A 30 -16.58 9.45 -0.90
N LEU A 31 -16.18 8.23 -0.53
CA LEU A 31 -14.88 7.95 0.10
C LEU A 31 -13.73 8.31 -0.84
N VAL A 32 -13.79 7.89 -2.10
CA VAL A 32 -12.80 8.23 -3.13
C VAL A 32 -12.68 9.74 -3.31
N ALA A 33 -13.81 10.43 -3.49
CA ALA A 33 -13.82 11.88 -3.64
C ALA A 33 -13.21 12.59 -2.41
N HIS A 34 -13.47 12.08 -1.22
CA HIS A 34 -12.89 12.60 0.02
C HIS A 34 -11.36 12.39 0.06
N GLN A 35 -10.89 11.18 -0.25
CA GLN A 35 -9.45 10.85 -0.26
C GLN A 35 -8.68 11.60 -1.35
N MET A 36 -9.31 11.92 -2.49
CA MET A 36 -8.69 12.71 -3.56
C MET A 36 -8.66 14.21 -3.26
N ARG A 37 -9.63 14.72 -2.49
CA ARG A 37 -9.74 16.16 -2.20
C ARG A 37 -8.51 16.69 -1.46
N ASN A 38 -8.01 15.96 -0.46
CA ASN A 38 -6.88 16.39 0.35
C ASN A 38 -5.62 16.62 -0.47
N PRO A 39 -5.07 15.63 -1.21
CA PRO A 39 -3.87 15.84 -2.02
C PRO A 39 -4.10 16.89 -3.13
N THR A 40 -5.30 16.98 -3.70
CA THR A 40 -5.62 17.99 -4.71
C THR A 40 -5.58 19.42 -4.13
N SER A 41 -6.16 19.63 -2.93
CA SER A 41 -6.12 20.93 -2.26
C SER A 41 -4.71 21.33 -1.85
N LEU A 42 -3.89 20.38 -1.41
CA LEU A 42 -2.48 20.63 -1.11
C LEU A 42 -1.70 21.04 -2.36
N ILE A 43 -1.89 20.37 -3.49
CA ILE A 43 -1.26 20.74 -4.76
C ILE A 43 -1.65 22.16 -5.16
N ALA A 44 -2.94 22.50 -5.09
CA ALA A 44 -3.43 23.83 -5.44
C ALA A 44 -2.80 24.91 -4.54
N GLY A 45 -2.85 24.74 -3.22
CA GLY A 45 -2.27 25.70 -2.28
C GLY A 45 -0.75 25.86 -2.44
N TYR A 46 -0.02 24.78 -2.65
CA TYR A 46 1.42 24.85 -2.91
C TYR A 46 1.76 25.48 -4.27
N ALA A 47 0.94 25.26 -5.29
CA ALA A 47 1.12 25.92 -6.59
C ALA A 47 0.92 27.44 -6.47
N GLU A 48 -0.08 27.90 -5.70
CA GLU A 48 -0.27 29.32 -5.39
C GLU A 48 0.93 29.90 -4.62
N MET A 49 1.43 29.16 -3.62
CA MET A 49 2.62 29.61 -2.88
C MET A 49 3.85 29.76 -3.78
N LEU A 50 4.07 28.86 -4.74
CA LEU A 50 5.18 28.93 -5.69
C LEU A 50 5.11 30.15 -6.59
N ALA A 51 3.92 30.75 -6.80
CA ALA A 51 3.74 31.97 -7.60
C ALA A 51 4.16 33.24 -6.84
N SER A 52 4.39 33.18 -5.53
CA SER A 52 4.77 34.37 -4.75
C SER A 52 6.25 34.72 -4.93
N ASP A 53 6.55 36.02 -5.02
CA ASP A 53 7.93 36.55 -5.18
C ASP A 53 8.85 36.13 -4.01
N GLU A 54 8.30 36.00 -2.82
CA GLU A 54 9.04 35.59 -1.62
C GLU A 54 9.59 34.16 -1.78
N ILE A 55 8.75 33.20 -2.19
CA ILE A 55 9.13 31.81 -2.39
C ILE A 55 10.04 31.63 -3.60
N GLN A 56 9.85 32.45 -4.65
CA GLN A 56 10.73 32.37 -5.83
C GLN A 56 12.19 32.72 -5.51
N ARG A 57 12.42 33.58 -4.51
CA ARG A 57 13.77 33.96 -4.06
C ARG A 57 14.38 32.98 -3.06
N ASP A 58 13.57 32.19 -2.36
CA ASP A 58 14.02 31.17 -1.41
C ASP A 58 14.09 29.80 -2.07
N VAL A 59 15.28 29.43 -2.53
CA VAL A 59 15.55 28.15 -3.21
C VAL A 59 15.22 26.98 -2.31
N GLY A 60 15.54 27.02 -1.02
CA GLY A 60 15.30 25.92 -0.07
C GLY A 60 13.81 25.68 0.13
N ARG A 61 13.04 26.75 0.33
CA ARG A 61 11.59 26.67 0.52
C ARG A 61 10.86 26.22 -0.76
N ARG A 62 11.33 26.67 -1.91
CA ARG A 62 10.82 26.24 -3.22
C ARG A 62 11.01 24.73 -3.43
N GLU A 63 12.20 24.19 -3.15
CA GLU A 63 12.46 22.75 -3.27
C GLU A 63 11.61 21.93 -2.30
N GLN A 64 11.41 22.42 -1.08
CA GLN A 64 10.51 21.77 -0.12
C GLN A 64 9.08 21.71 -0.66
N ILE A 65 8.52 22.82 -1.14
CA ILE A 65 7.17 22.88 -1.71
C ILE A 65 7.02 21.96 -2.92
N LEU A 66 8.00 21.95 -3.82
CA LEU A 66 8.02 21.01 -4.94
C LEU A 66 8.05 19.55 -4.47
N GLY A 67 8.73 19.26 -3.37
CA GLY A 67 8.72 17.96 -2.71
C GLY A 67 7.33 17.53 -2.27
N GLU A 68 6.58 18.43 -1.62
CA GLU A 68 5.20 18.19 -1.16
C GLU A 68 4.23 17.99 -2.34
N ILE A 69 4.35 18.79 -3.41
CA ILE A 69 3.56 18.60 -4.64
C ILE A 69 3.83 17.22 -5.24
N ARG A 70 5.11 16.84 -5.39
CA ARG A 70 5.47 15.52 -5.91
C ARG A 70 4.90 14.39 -5.06
N GLN A 71 4.85 14.57 -3.76
CA GLN A 71 4.27 13.58 -2.84
C GLN A 71 2.75 13.47 -3.03
N SER A 72 2.04 14.59 -3.08
CA SER A 72 0.58 14.61 -3.30
C SER A 72 0.21 13.99 -4.65
N LEU A 73 1.00 14.23 -5.70
CA LEU A 73 0.84 13.59 -7.00
C LEU A 73 1.06 12.06 -6.94
N ARG A 74 2.07 11.59 -6.20
CA ARG A 74 2.28 10.15 -5.99
C ARG A 74 1.09 9.50 -5.28
N GLU A 75 0.52 10.18 -4.30
CA GLU A 75 -0.65 9.69 -3.57
C GLU A 75 -1.89 9.60 -4.48
N LEU A 76 -2.18 10.63 -5.28
CA LEU A 76 -3.26 10.59 -6.27
C LEU A 76 -3.07 9.45 -7.27
N ASN A 77 -1.87 9.27 -7.79
CA ASN A 77 -1.57 8.18 -8.72
C ASN A 77 -1.75 6.81 -8.06
N ARG A 78 -1.35 6.66 -6.81
CA ARG A 78 -1.57 5.43 -6.04
C ARG A 78 -3.06 5.13 -5.86
N LEU A 79 -3.87 6.12 -5.47
CA LEU A 79 -5.32 5.97 -5.35
C LEU A 79 -5.96 5.53 -6.68
N ALA A 80 -5.52 6.13 -7.80
CA ALA A 80 -6.01 5.76 -9.13
C ALA A 80 -5.67 4.29 -9.47
N VAL A 81 -4.43 3.85 -9.20
CA VAL A 81 -4.00 2.46 -9.42
C VAL A 81 -4.78 1.50 -8.51
N GLU A 82 -4.95 1.82 -7.23
CA GLU A 82 -5.72 0.99 -6.29
C GLU A 82 -7.17 0.81 -6.73
N LEU A 83 -7.82 1.87 -7.21
CA LEU A 83 -9.18 1.82 -7.72
C LEU A 83 -9.29 0.99 -9.01
N GLN A 84 -8.39 1.24 -9.95
CA GLN A 84 -8.39 0.54 -11.23
C GLN A 84 -8.13 -0.95 -11.06
N GLU A 85 -7.06 -1.30 -10.34
CA GLU A 85 -6.69 -2.70 -10.15
C GLU A 85 -7.60 -3.41 -9.14
N GLY A 86 -8.11 -2.69 -8.14
CA GLY A 86 -9.12 -3.20 -7.21
C GLY A 86 -10.40 -3.60 -7.93
N SER A 87 -10.90 -2.74 -8.82
CA SER A 87 -12.08 -3.04 -9.65
C SER A 87 -11.84 -4.25 -10.58
N ARG A 88 -10.66 -4.37 -11.18
CA ARG A 88 -10.29 -5.53 -12.01
C ARG A 88 -10.18 -6.82 -11.18
N ALA A 89 -9.63 -6.73 -9.98
CA ALA A 89 -9.49 -7.86 -9.07
C ALA A 89 -10.85 -8.36 -8.60
N GLU A 90 -11.76 -7.46 -8.23
CA GLU A 90 -13.13 -7.81 -7.83
C GLU A 90 -13.92 -8.48 -8.98
N ALA A 91 -13.70 -8.04 -10.21
CA ALA A 91 -14.27 -8.66 -11.40
C ALA A 91 -13.57 -9.97 -11.83
N GLY A 92 -12.52 -10.42 -11.13
CA GLY A 92 -11.70 -11.58 -11.53
C GLY A 92 -10.95 -11.38 -12.86
N ARG A 93 -10.70 -10.15 -13.27
CA ARG A 93 -10.20 -9.78 -14.62
C ARG A 93 -8.81 -9.15 -14.58
N LEU A 94 -7.95 -9.54 -13.65
CA LEU A 94 -6.57 -9.06 -13.65
C LEU A 94 -5.83 -9.54 -14.91
N PRO A 95 -5.35 -8.62 -15.79
CA PRO A 95 -4.73 -8.99 -17.07
C PRO A 95 -3.26 -9.41 -16.85
N MET A 96 -3.04 -10.58 -16.23
CA MET A 96 -1.72 -11.05 -15.81
C MET A 96 -0.86 -11.54 -16.97
N ARG A 97 0.36 -11.05 -17.04
CA ARG A 97 1.43 -11.54 -17.93
C ARG A 97 2.47 -12.27 -17.09
N ARG A 98 2.25 -13.57 -16.86
CA ARG A 98 3.14 -14.39 -16.02
C ARG A 98 4.37 -14.82 -16.77
N GLY A 99 5.52 -14.68 -16.12
CA GLY A 99 6.81 -15.16 -16.61
C GLY A 99 7.73 -15.54 -15.45
N PRO A 100 8.81 -16.28 -15.71
CA PRO A 100 9.81 -16.58 -14.70
C PRO A 100 10.58 -15.31 -14.33
N MET A 101 10.82 -15.13 -13.03
CA MET A 101 11.62 -14.02 -12.53
C MET A 101 12.41 -14.43 -11.30
N ALA A 102 13.63 -13.92 -11.17
CA ALA A 102 14.43 -14.07 -9.96
C ALA A 102 13.81 -13.26 -8.81
N VAL A 103 13.67 -13.88 -7.65
CA VAL A 103 13.15 -13.22 -6.44
C VAL A 103 14.00 -12.03 -6.03
N SER A 104 15.33 -12.15 -6.17
CA SER A 104 16.27 -11.05 -5.89
C SER A 104 16.03 -9.81 -6.75
N SER A 105 15.71 -9.99 -8.04
CA SER A 105 15.37 -8.88 -8.93
C SER A 105 14.07 -8.18 -8.53
N LEU A 106 13.04 -8.97 -8.21
CA LEU A 106 11.75 -8.43 -7.73
C LEU A 106 11.94 -7.58 -6.47
N ILE A 107 12.69 -8.09 -5.48
CA ILE A 107 12.96 -7.36 -4.24
C ILE A 107 13.76 -6.08 -4.52
N LYS A 108 14.84 -6.16 -5.31
CA LYS A 108 15.64 -4.98 -5.65
C LYS A 108 14.81 -3.88 -6.30
N GLU A 109 13.99 -4.21 -7.28
CA GLU A 109 13.11 -3.25 -7.95
C GLU A 109 12.06 -2.67 -7.01
N THR A 110 11.53 -3.49 -6.10
CA THR A 110 10.59 -3.04 -5.07
C THR A 110 11.23 -2.04 -4.12
N LEU A 111 12.42 -2.34 -3.58
CA LEU A 111 13.13 -1.45 -2.68
C LEU A 111 13.43 -0.10 -3.34
N LEU A 112 13.89 -0.10 -4.59
CA LEU A 112 14.12 1.12 -5.36
C LEU A 112 12.84 1.94 -5.56
N SER A 113 11.70 1.28 -5.85
CA SER A 113 10.42 1.93 -6.07
C SER A 113 9.82 2.51 -4.78
N ALA A 114 10.02 1.83 -3.64
CA ALA A 114 9.47 2.23 -2.35
C ALA A 114 10.37 3.22 -1.57
N ALA A 115 11.64 3.35 -1.91
CA ALA A 115 12.58 4.21 -1.20
C ALA A 115 12.13 5.68 -1.07
N PRO A 116 11.59 6.35 -2.10
CA PRO A 116 11.10 7.72 -1.97
C PRO A 116 9.92 7.86 -1.00
N LEU A 117 9.03 6.87 -0.97
CA LEU A 117 7.90 6.84 -0.05
C LEU A 117 8.38 6.70 1.40
N CYS A 118 9.29 5.74 1.65
CA CYS A 118 9.85 5.53 2.98
C CYS A 118 10.63 6.76 3.47
N ALA A 119 11.40 7.41 2.59
CA ALA A 119 12.12 8.64 2.92
C ALA A 119 11.17 9.77 3.32
N TYR A 120 10.08 9.97 2.58
CA TYR A 120 9.05 10.95 2.92
C TYR A 120 8.43 10.69 4.30
N ARG A 121 8.12 9.43 4.60
CA ARG A 121 7.57 8.98 5.89
C ARG A 121 8.65 8.90 7.00
N LYS A 122 9.88 9.26 6.71
CA LYS A 122 11.05 9.15 7.62
C LYS A 122 11.29 7.73 8.13
N ALA A 123 10.79 6.71 7.42
CA ALA A 123 11.01 5.30 7.71
C ALA A 123 12.29 4.80 7.03
N ARG A 124 13.01 3.89 7.70
CA ARG A 124 14.24 3.28 7.18
C ARG A 124 13.91 1.96 6.50
N LEU A 125 14.02 1.92 5.18
CA LEU A 125 13.80 0.72 4.39
C LEU A 125 15.10 -0.09 4.26
N ALA A 126 15.05 -1.38 4.59
CA ALA A 126 16.20 -2.27 4.52
C ALA A 126 15.82 -3.68 4.05
N LEU A 127 16.79 -4.40 3.49
CA LEU A 127 16.69 -5.83 3.30
C LEU A 127 16.92 -6.52 4.66
N SER A 128 16.12 -7.54 4.97
CA SER A 128 16.30 -8.32 6.20
C SER A 128 17.57 -9.16 6.12
N THR A 129 18.45 -9.01 7.09
CA THR A 129 19.66 -9.84 7.23
C THR A 129 19.37 -11.29 7.64
N ARG A 130 18.16 -11.55 8.15
CA ARG A 130 17.65 -12.90 8.45
C ARG A 130 16.84 -13.48 7.29
N ALA A 131 16.85 -12.80 6.14
CA ALA A 131 16.22 -13.34 4.95
C ALA A 131 16.92 -14.65 4.61
N GLY A 132 16.10 -15.67 4.38
CA GLY A 132 16.55 -16.90 3.75
C GLY A 132 17.16 -16.63 2.37
N PRO A 133 17.47 -17.65 1.60
CA PRO A 133 18.10 -17.47 0.30
C PRO A 133 17.25 -16.56 -0.59
N ILE A 134 17.82 -15.41 -0.99
CA ILE A 134 17.21 -14.51 -1.99
C ILE A 134 17.30 -15.16 -3.40
N GLY A 135 17.87 -16.35 -3.49
CA GLY A 135 17.95 -17.17 -4.71
C GLY A 135 16.60 -17.74 -5.12
N GLY A 136 16.60 -18.37 -6.31
CA GLY A 136 15.44 -19.03 -6.87
C GLY A 136 14.53 -18.11 -7.69
N HIS A 137 13.59 -18.79 -8.37
CA HIS A 137 12.67 -18.17 -9.31
C HIS A 137 11.22 -18.41 -8.92
N VAL A 138 10.39 -17.42 -9.19
CA VAL A 138 8.92 -17.53 -9.15
C VAL A 138 8.35 -17.31 -10.54
N VAL A 139 7.21 -17.90 -10.82
CA VAL A 139 6.46 -17.64 -12.05
C VAL A 139 5.29 -16.72 -11.68
N GLY A 140 5.30 -15.52 -12.22
CA GLY A 140 4.27 -14.54 -11.89
C GLY A 140 4.35 -13.30 -12.78
N ASP A 141 3.42 -12.39 -12.55
CA ASP A 141 3.42 -11.06 -13.18
C ASP A 141 4.25 -10.10 -12.35
N ARG A 142 5.35 -9.61 -12.95
CA ARG A 142 6.30 -8.71 -12.29
C ARG A 142 5.66 -7.41 -11.78
N PHE A 143 4.76 -6.84 -12.58
CA PHE A 143 4.08 -5.60 -12.19
C PHE A 143 3.22 -5.82 -10.96
N TYR A 144 2.36 -6.85 -10.97
CA TYR A 144 1.46 -7.14 -9.86
C TYR A 144 2.18 -7.61 -8.59
N LEU A 145 3.21 -8.44 -8.70
CA LEU A 145 3.98 -8.87 -7.53
C LEU A 145 4.77 -7.70 -6.90
N LYS A 146 5.32 -6.80 -7.73
CA LYS A 146 5.93 -5.57 -7.23
C LYS A 146 4.88 -4.66 -6.57
N LEU A 147 3.70 -4.52 -7.15
CA LEU A 147 2.58 -3.76 -6.58
C LEU A 147 2.19 -4.31 -5.20
N CYS A 148 2.12 -5.63 -5.02
CA CYS A 148 1.89 -6.24 -3.72
C CYS A 148 2.91 -5.79 -2.68
N LEU A 149 4.20 -5.93 -2.97
CA LEU A 149 5.26 -5.58 -2.03
C LEU A 149 5.28 -4.07 -1.72
N VAL A 150 5.06 -3.21 -2.72
CA VAL A 150 4.98 -1.75 -2.51
C VAL A 150 3.79 -1.39 -1.62
N ASN A 151 2.63 -2.02 -1.80
CA ASN A 151 1.47 -1.83 -0.92
C ASN A 151 1.75 -2.26 0.53
N LEU A 152 2.43 -3.39 0.72
CA LEU A 152 2.82 -3.83 2.07
C LEU A 152 3.82 -2.88 2.72
N ILE A 153 4.79 -2.36 1.95
CA ILE A 153 5.77 -1.37 2.45
C ILE A 153 5.07 -0.03 2.77
N ASP A 154 4.12 0.42 1.94
CA ASP A 154 3.35 1.63 2.21
C ASP A 154 2.54 1.49 3.51
N ASN A 155 1.89 0.36 3.72
CA ASN A 155 1.19 0.06 4.97
C ASN A 155 2.15 0.07 6.16
N ALA A 156 3.31 -0.56 6.05
CA ALA A 156 4.33 -0.55 7.10
C ALA A 156 4.86 0.88 7.39
N ALA A 157 4.97 1.74 6.37
CA ALA A 157 5.38 3.13 6.54
C ALA A 157 4.30 4.02 7.15
N LYS A 158 3.02 3.72 6.93
CA LYS A 158 1.88 4.45 7.50
C LYS A 158 1.59 4.07 8.94
N TYR A 159 1.60 2.77 9.23
CA TYR A 159 1.10 2.21 10.49
C TYR A 159 2.21 1.74 11.41
N GLY A 160 3.43 1.69 10.92
CA GLY A 160 4.62 1.40 11.69
C GLY A 160 5.00 2.56 12.63
N LYS A 161 6.04 2.34 13.42
CA LYS A 161 6.58 3.37 14.31
C LYS A 161 7.20 4.52 13.50
N ALA A 162 6.89 5.76 13.87
CA ALA A 162 7.52 6.94 13.25
C ALA A 162 9.05 6.87 13.37
N GLY A 163 9.77 7.01 12.25
CA GLY A 163 11.21 6.83 12.19
C GLY A 163 11.68 5.37 12.33
N GLY A 164 10.74 4.43 12.35
CA GLY A 164 10.99 3.01 12.49
C GLY A 164 11.69 2.37 11.31
N GLN A 165 11.96 1.07 11.43
CA GLN A 165 12.62 0.29 10.39
C GLN A 165 11.61 -0.64 9.70
N ILE A 166 11.60 -0.60 8.37
CA ILE A 166 10.86 -1.53 7.52
C ILE A 166 11.86 -2.50 6.91
N ARG A 167 11.62 -3.79 7.08
CA ARG A 167 12.49 -4.85 6.60
C ARG A 167 11.75 -5.73 5.61
N VAL A 168 12.28 -5.82 4.41
CA VAL A 168 11.79 -6.78 3.38
C VAL A 168 12.67 -8.01 3.43
N GLY A 169 12.06 -9.18 3.49
CA GLY A 169 12.79 -10.44 3.57
C GLY A 169 12.06 -11.58 2.90
N THR A 170 12.76 -12.71 2.75
CA THR A 170 12.23 -13.95 2.20
C THR A 170 12.49 -15.11 3.13
N GLU A 171 11.65 -16.14 3.06
CA GLU A 171 11.86 -17.41 3.74
C GLU A 171 11.39 -18.56 2.84
N ALA A 172 12.27 -19.51 2.60
CA ALA A 172 11.91 -20.73 1.87
C ALA A 172 11.07 -21.64 2.75
N ARG A 173 9.94 -22.13 2.23
CA ARG A 173 9.02 -23.05 2.90
C ARG A 173 8.68 -24.22 1.98
N GLY A 174 9.59 -25.20 1.92
CA GLY A 174 9.44 -26.32 1.02
C GLY A 174 9.37 -25.89 -0.45
N ARG A 175 8.23 -26.11 -1.10
CA ARG A 175 7.98 -25.72 -2.50
C ARG A 175 7.44 -24.30 -2.68
N SER A 176 7.43 -23.52 -1.62
CA SER A 176 6.99 -22.12 -1.64
C SER A 176 8.07 -21.21 -1.08
N ILE A 177 8.09 -19.97 -1.54
CA ILE A 177 8.85 -18.88 -0.94
C ILE A 177 7.87 -17.88 -0.30
N GLU A 178 8.14 -17.49 0.92
CA GLU A 178 7.42 -16.42 1.58
C GLU A 178 8.19 -15.11 1.42
N LEU A 179 7.50 -14.07 0.96
CA LEU A 179 7.99 -12.69 0.92
C LEU A 179 7.33 -11.92 2.06
N ARG A 180 8.12 -11.25 2.89
CA ARG A 180 7.66 -10.58 4.12
C ARG A 180 8.06 -9.11 4.12
N VAL A 181 7.16 -8.29 4.65
CA VAL A 181 7.44 -6.91 5.05
C VAL A 181 7.19 -6.82 6.55
N ALA A 182 8.24 -6.59 7.30
CA ALA A 182 8.19 -6.44 8.75
C ALA A 182 8.45 -4.99 9.14
N ASP A 183 7.75 -4.51 10.16
CA ASP A 183 7.92 -3.18 10.73
C ASP A 183 8.06 -3.25 12.26
N ASP A 184 8.37 -2.11 12.86
CA ASP A 184 8.53 -1.97 14.31
C ASP A 184 7.22 -1.50 14.99
N GLY A 185 6.07 -1.55 14.31
CA GLY A 185 4.74 -1.25 14.84
C GLY A 185 4.12 -2.40 15.62
N GLY A 186 2.84 -2.24 15.94
CA GLY A 186 2.06 -3.24 16.71
C GLY A 186 1.52 -4.40 15.89
N GLY A 187 1.71 -4.41 14.55
CA GLY A 187 1.11 -5.37 13.63
C GLY A 187 -0.37 -5.12 13.34
N LEU A 188 -1.03 -6.07 12.67
CA LEU A 188 -2.41 -5.91 12.20
C LEU A 188 -3.49 -6.00 13.30
N GLY A 189 -3.11 -6.25 14.55
CA GLY A 189 -4.09 -6.41 15.64
C GLY A 189 -4.83 -7.78 15.62
N PRO A 190 -5.79 -7.96 16.53
CA PRO A 190 -6.50 -9.23 16.69
C PRO A 190 -7.41 -9.58 15.50
N ASN A 191 -7.99 -8.59 14.84
CA ASN A 191 -8.93 -8.79 13.73
C ASN A 191 -8.23 -8.69 12.36
N ALA A 192 -6.96 -9.14 12.28
CA ALA A 192 -6.15 -9.04 11.06
C ALA A 192 -6.83 -9.56 9.80
N ALA A 193 -7.62 -10.64 9.91
CA ALA A 193 -8.33 -11.23 8.78
C ALA A 193 -9.36 -10.28 8.14
N GLU A 194 -9.98 -9.42 8.93
CA GLU A 194 -10.98 -8.44 8.46
C GLU A 194 -10.35 -7.34 7.60
N LEU A 195 -9.07 -7.01 7.86
CA LEU A 195 -8.34 -5.98 7.10
C LEU A 195 -8.07 -6.36 5.63
N PHE A 196 -8.28 -7.61 5.27
CA PHE A 196 -8.21 -8.07 3.87
C PHE A 196 -9.54 -7.98 3.13
N ALA A 197 -10.61 -7.52 3.79
CA ALA A 197 -11.88 -7.21 3.14
C ALA A 197 -11.82 -5.85 2.41
N PRO A 198 -12.57 -5.66 1.31
CA PRO A 198 -12.63 -4.39 0.60
C PRO A 198 -13.07 -3.25 1.52
N PHE A 199 -12.36 -2.11 1.46
CA PHE A 199 -12.64 -0.90 2.23
C PHE A 199 -12.50 -1.05 3.75
N ALA A 200 -11.88 -2.15 4.22
CA ALA A 200 -11.56 -2.30 5.63
C ALA A 200 -10.44 -1.35 6.04
N GLN A 201 -10.62 -0.69 7.19
CA GLN A 201 -9.64 0.21 7.80
C GLN A 201 -9.47 -0.16 9.26
N GLY A 202 -8.24 -0.02 9.77
CA GLY A 202 -7.98 -0.17 11.21
C GLY A 202 -8.64 0.96 12.02
N ALA A 203 -8.94 0.70 13.28
CA ALA A 203 -9.71 1.61 14.15
C ALA A 203 -9.09 3.01 14.30
N ASP A 204 -7.77 3.15 14.19
CA ASP A 204 -7.03 4.39 14.47
C ASP A 204 -6.56 5.14 13.21
N THR A 205 -6.91 4.71 12.00
CA THR A 205 -6.31 5.26 10.80
C THR A 205 -7.33 5.52 9.69
N ARG A 206 -7.41 6.79 9.28
CA ARG A 206 -8.31 7.29 8.22
C ARG A 206 -7.56 7.51 6.88
N GLU A 207 -6.37 6.95 6.71
CA GLU A 207 -5.53 7.20 5.55
C GLU A 207 -5.65 6.08 4.51
N GLY A 208 -6.14 6.40 3.32
CA GLY A 208 -6.30 5.48 2.18
C GLY A 208 -7.70 4.91 2.02
N LEU A 209 -7.91 4.15 0.95
CA LEU A 209 -9.21 3.59 0.57
C LEU A 209 -9.54 2.24 1.25
N GLY A 210 -8.59 1.62 1.97
CA GLY A 210 -8.77 0.27 2.50
C GLY A 210 -8.79 -0.81 1.40
N LEU A 211 -8.25 -0.51 0.21
CA LEU A 211 -8.17 -1.44 -0.92
C LEU A 211 -6.81 -2.12 -1.05
N GLY A 212 -5.76 -1.57 -0.43
CA GLY A 212 -4.39 -2.05 -0.61
C GLY A 212 -4.21 -3.52 -0.23
N LEU A 213 -4.64 -3.94 0.96
CA LEU A 213 -4.52 -5.34 1.41
C LEU A 213 -5.47 -6.28 0.65
N THR A 214 -6.66 -5.82 0.29
CA THR A 214 -7.61 -6.58 -0.55
C THR A 214 -7.02 -6.86 -1.91
N LEU A 215 -6.42 -5.86 -2.55
CA LEU A 215 -5.75 -5.99 -3.84
C LEU A 215 -4.55 -6.94 -3.74
N VAL A 216 -3.72 -6.82 -2.69
CA VAL A 216 -2.62 -7.75 -2.44
C VAL A 216 -3.14 -9.18 -2.35
N LYS A 217 -4.18 -9.44 -1.56
CA LYS A 217 -4.79 -10.76 -1.42
C LYS A 217 -5.25 -11.31 -2.76
N ALA A 218 -6.02 -10.55 -3.54
CA ALA A 218 -6.53 -10.98 -4.83
C ALA A 218 -5.41 -11.30 -5.84
N ILE A 219 -4.35 -10.48 -5.88
CA ILE A 219 -3.19 -10.72 -6.74
C ILE A 219 -2.45 -12.00 -6.31
N VAL A 220 -2.24 -12.18 -5.01
CA VAL A 220 -1.52 -13.35 -4.45
C VAL A 220 -2.30 -14.63 -4.73
N GLU A 221 -3.60 -14.67 -4.49
CA GLU A 221 -4.47 -15.81 -4.78
C GLU A 221 -4.47 -16.13 -6.29
N ALA A 222 -4.53 -15.12 -7.15
CA ALA A 222 -4.38 -15.31 -8.58
C ALA A 222 -3.02 -15.88 -8.98
N HIS A 223 -1.96 -15.69 -8.19
CA HIS A 223 -0.65 -16.33 -8.35
C HIS A 223 -0.52 -17.68 -7.64
N ARG A 224 -1.63 -18.27 -7.16
CA ARG A 224 -1.66 -19.51 -6.39
C ARG A 224 -0.86 -19.44 -5.08
N GLY A 225 -0.75 -18.25 -4.52
CA GLY A 225 -0.15 -17.96 -3.23
C GLY A 225 -1.19 -17.83 -2.13
N SER A 226 -0.70 -17.53 -0.93
CA SER A 226 -1.55 -17.27 0.26
C SER A 226 -0.96 -16.14 1.07
N MET A 227 -1.81 -15.32 1.69
CA MET A 227 -1.39 -14.27 2.62
C MET A 227 -0.84 -14.87 3.91
N THR A 228 0.15 -14.22 4.48
CA THR A 228 0.73 -14.57 5.78
C THR A 228 0.89 -13.31 6.62
N TRP A 229 0.71 -13.43 7.93
CA TRP A 229 0.96 -12.32 8.86
C TRP A 229 1.27 -12.82 10.26
N LYS A 230 1.90 -11.96 11.03
CA LYS A 230 2.14 -12.14 12.46
C LYS A 230 1.98 -10.80 13.15
N SER A 231 1.23 -10.76 14.25
CA SER A 231 1.03 -9.59 15.10
C SER A 231 1.90 -9.63 16.35
N GLY A 232 2.10 -8.48 17.00
CA GLY A 232 2.90 -8.34 18.20
C GLY A 232 4.41 -8.20 17.93
N LYS A 233 5.25 -8.60 18.89
CA LYS A 233 6.70 -8.48 18.73
C LYS A 233 7.22 -9.23 17.52
N GLY A 234 7.87 -8.51 16.61
CA GLY A 234 8.34 -9.02 15.32
C GLY A 234 7.19 -9.22 14.33
N SER A 235 6.25 -8.26 14.30
CA SER A 235 5.14 -8.20 13.34
C SER A 235 5.62 -8.18 11.89
N TYR A 236 4.87 -8.81 11.04
CA TYR A 236 5.04 -8.74 9.58
C TYR A 236 3.74 -9.03 8.86
N VAL A 237 3.64 -8.55 7.63
CA VAL A 237 2.66 -8.99 6.64
C VAL A 237 3.43 -9.48 5.43
N GLY A 238 2.96 -10.56 4.82
CA GLY A 238 3.63 -11.18 3.69
C GLY A 238 2.71 -12.09 2.91
N PHE A 239 3.30 -12.81 1.97
CA PHE A 239 2.60 -13.80 1.18
C PHE A 239 3.55 -14.90 0.69
N THR A 240 2.99 -16.07 0.43
CA THR A 240 3.72 -17.18 -0.17
C THR A 240 3.46 -17.25 -1.67
N LEU A 241 4.45 -17.73 -2.42
CA LEU A 241 4.31 -18.06 -3.84
C LEU A 241 4.94 -19.44 -4.10
N PRO A 242 4.42 -20.23 -5.05
CA PRO A 242 5.16 -21.37 -5.59
C PRO A 242 6.51 -20.91 -6.15
N TRP A 243 7.59 -21.62 -5.82
CA TRP A 243 8.94 -21.26 -6.28
C TRP A 243 9.76 -22.48 -6.64
N SER A 244 10.83 -22.23 -7.38
CA SER A 244 11.88 -23.20 -7.68
C SER A 244 13.21 -22.67 -7.11
N PRO A 245 13.90 -23.41 -6.23
CA PRO A 245 15.30 -23.15 -5.97
C PRO A 245 16.07 -23.40 -7.26
N ASN A 246 17.14 -22.65 -7.50
CA ASN A 246 18.00 -22.86 -8.68
C ASN A 246 18.48 -24.29 -8.76
#